data_d8b02cc354348113eb070c079949598a
#
_entry.id   d8b02cc354348113eb070c079949598a
#
_cell.length_a   1.000
_cell.length_b   1.000
_cell.length_c   1.000
_cell.angle_alpha   90.00
_cell.angle_beta   90.00
_cell.angle_gamma   90.00
#
_symmetry.space_group_name_H-M   'P 1'
#
loop_
_entity.id
_entity.type
_entity.pdbx_description
1 polymer ?
#
loop_
_entity_poly.entity_id
_entity_poly.type
_entity_poly.pdbx_seq_one_letter_code
_entity_poly.pdbx_strand_id
1 'polypeptide(L)'
;RLFVGDRSNNRVQIFDQEGNHIDTWYQFGRPSGIYIDKHDVLYSADSESGSVNPAHGDWLRGIRIGSAITGEVEFFIPDPDPDCRGTCTAEGVVADKHGNIFGAEVGPVGGVKRYTRGVN
;
A
#
# COMPACT_ATOMS: atom_id res chain seq x y z
N ARG A 1 -11.09 -14.96 -1.49
CA ARG A 1 -10.90 -13.94 -2.52
C ARG A 1 -9.42 -13.85 -2.94
N LEU A 2 -9.19 -13.43 -4.15
CA LEU A 2 -7.87 -13.11 -4.68
C LEU A 2 -7.76 -11.60 -4.85
N PHE A 3 -6.72 -11.00 -4.28
CA PHE A 3 -6.45 -9.57 -4.39
C PHE A 3 -5.24 -9.35 -5.28
N VAL A 4 -5.40 -8.50 -6.29
CA VAL A 4 -4.34 -8.21 -7.27
C VAL A 4 -4.03 -6.72 -7.24
N GLY A 5 -2.79 -6.40 -6.91
CA GLY A 5 -2.28 -5.02 -7.02
C GLY A 5 -2.01 -4.70 -8.49
N ASP A 6 -2.91 -3.98 -9.12
CA ASP A 6 -2.80 -3.56 -10.51
C ASP A 6 -2.18 -2.16 -10.57
N ARG A 7 -0.85 -2.12 -10.35
CA ARG A 7 -0.10 -0.89 -10.13
C ARG A 7 -0.27 0.12 -11.26
N SER A 8 -0.05 -0.30 -12.49
CA SER A 8 -0.08 0.62 -13.64
C SER A 8 -1.46 1.23 -13.86
N ASN A 9 -2.50 0.61 -13.36
CA ASN A 9 -3.88 1.11 -13.42
C ASN A 9 -4.34 1.75 -12.10
N ASN A 10 -3.45 1.90 -11.12
CA ASN A 10 -3.71 2.59 -9.85
C ASN A 10 -4.88 2.00 -9.07
N ARG A 11 -4.93 0.67 -8.95
CA ARG A 11 -6.07 -0.01 -8.32
C ARG A 11 -5.72 -1.36 -7.75
N VAL A 12 -6.58 -1.85 -6.86
CA VAL A 12 -6.61 -3.24 -6.43
C VAL A 12 -7.82 -3.91 -7.07
N GLN A 13 -7.62 -5.02 -7.73
CA GLN A 13 -8.69 -5.82 -8.30
C GLN A 13 -8.97 -7.02 -7.41
N ILE A 14 -10.24 -7.33 -7.20
CA ILE A 14 -10.66 -8.43 -6.34
C ILE A 14 -11.42 -9.45 -7.17
N PHE A 15 -11.02 -10.73 -7.04
CA PHE A 15 -11.60 -11.85 -7.76
C PHE A 15 -12.00 -12.95 -6.78
N ASP A 16 -12.91 -13.81 -7.21
CA ASP A 16 -13.17 -15.07 -6.51
C ASP A 16 -12.12 -16.13 -6.91
N GLN A 17 -12.24 -17.34 -6.34
CA GLN A 17 -11.29 -18.42 -6.57
C GLN A 17 -11.38 -18.99 -8.00
N GLU A 18 -12.48 -18.74 -8.70
CA GLU A 18 -12.72 -19.16 -10.08
C GLU A 18 -12.25 -18.12 -11.10
N GLY A 19 -11.77 -16.97 -10.64
CA GLY A 19 -11.27 -15.89 -11.49
C GLY A 19 -12.34 -14.90 -11.94
N ASN A 20 -13.53 -14.94 -11.35
CA ASN A 20 -14.57 -13.97 -11.65
C ASN A 20 -14.29 -12.67 -10.89
N HIS A 21 -14.39 -11.53 -11.58
CA HIS A 21 -14.19 -10.23 -10.99
C HIS A 21 -15.31 -9.89 -10.00
N ILE A 22 -14.94 -9.48 -8.78
CA ILE A 22 -15.88 -9.11 -7.72
C ILE A 22 -15.95 -7.59 -7.58
N ASP A 23 -14.79 -6.90 -7.47
CA ASP A 23 -14.76 -5.48 -7.17
C ASP A 23 -13.43 -4.85 -7.61
N THR A 24 -13.42 -3.53 -7.71
CA THR A 24 -12.23 -2.74 -8.04
C THR A 24 -12.11 -1.60 -7.02
N TRP A 25 -10.96 -1.50 -6.36
CA TRP A 25 -10.70 -0.51 -5.32
C TRP A 25 -9.58 0.44 -5.74
N TYR A 26 -9.89 1.73 -5.83
CA TYR A 26 -8.92 2.80 -6.13
C TYR A 26 -8.40 3.47 -4.87
N GLN A 27 -9.10 3.33 -3.75
CA GLN A 27 -8.82 4.03 -2.50
C GLN A 27 -7.51 3.61 -1.82
N PHE A 28 -6.92 2.50 -2.23
CA PHE A 28 -5.63 2.04 -1.69
C PHE A 28 -4.43 2.58 -2.46
N GLY A 29 -4.63 3.52 -3.39
CA GLY A 29 -3.58 4.20 -4.11
C GLY A 29 -3.00 3.38 -5.28
N ARG A 30 -1.72 3.62 -5.56
CA ARG A 30 -0.97 2.92 -6.62
C ARG A 30 -0.19 1.75 -5.99
N PRO A 31 -0.74 0.53 -5.96
CA PRO A 31 -0.16 -0.54 -5.16
C PRO A 31 1.08 -1.16 -5.82
N SER A 32 2.26 -0.85 -5.30
CA SER A 32 3.49 -1.55 -5.66
C SER A 32 3.58 -2.91 -4.98
N GLY A 33 3.05 -3.03 -3.76
CA GLY A 33 2.95 -4.27 -3.02
C GLY A 33 1.76 -4.25 -2.10
N ILE A 34 1.15 -5.40 -1.88
CA ILE A 34 0.03 -5.56 -0.96
C ILE A 34 0.26 -6.75 -0.04
N TYR A 35 -0.28 -6.66 1.17
CA TYR A 35 -0.27 -7.74 2.16
C TYR A 35 -1.60 -7.77 2.88
N ILE A 36 -2.13 -8.95 3.15
CA ILE A 36 -3.35 -9.12 3.93
C ILE A 36 -3.03 -10.04 5.09
N ASP A 37 -3.30 -9.59 6.31
CA ASP A 37 -3.04 -10.39 7.50
C ASP A 37 -4.22 -11.33 7.82
N LYS A 38 -4.04 -12.14 8.88
CA LYS A 38 -5.05 -13.12 9.29
C LYS A 38 -6.33 -12.50 9.84
N HIS A 39 -6.33 -11.20 10.10
CA HIS A 39 -7.50 -10.46 10.58
C HIS A 39 -8.19 -9.68 9.45
N ASP A 40 -7.88 -10.00 8.20
CA ASP A 40 -8.42 -9.31 7.01
C ASP A 40 -8.09 -7.82 6.98
N VAL A 41 -6.91 -7.44 7.47
CA VAL A 41 -6.37 -6.10 7.29
C VAL A 41 -5.51 -6.09 6.05
N LEU A 42 -5.81 -5.17 5.13
CA LEU A 42 -5.07 -4.97 3.90
C LEU A 42 -4.09 -3.81 4.06
N TYR A 43 -2.85 -4.06 3.67
CA TYR A 43 -1.76 -3.08 3.63
C TYR A 43 -1.37 -2.88 2.18
N SER A 44 -1.33 -1.63 1.72
CA SER A 44 -0.93 -1.27 0.35
C SER A 44 0.21 -0.28 0.37
N ALA A 45 1.32 -0.66 -0.22
CA ALA A 45 2.49 0.20 -0.36
C ALA A 45 2.42 0.94 -1.69
N ASP A 46 2.39 2.28 -1.62
CA ASP A 46 2.39 3.18 -2.77
C ASP A 46 3.69 3.97 -2.77
N SER A 47 4.59 3.65 -3.68
CA SER A 47 5.92 4.26 -3.75
C SER A 47 6.05 5.32 -4.85
N GLU A 48 5.01 5.57 -5.63
CA GLU A 48 5.13 6.35 -6.87
C GLU A 48 4.14 7.50 -7.02
N SER A 49 3.06 7.55 -6.26
CA SER A 49 2.10 8.65 -6.36
C SER A 49 2.75 9.98 -6.03
N GLY A 50 2.55 10.98 -6.91
CA GLY A 50 3.15 12.30 -6.77
C GLY A 50 4.65 12.37 -7.08
N SER A 51 5.27 11.28 -7.54
CA SER A 51 6.67 11.26 -7.97
C SER A 51 6.78 10.67 -9.38
N VAL A 52 6.92 9.36 -9.51
CA VAL A 52 6.98 8.68 -10.82
C VAL A 52 5.64 8.79 -11.54
N ASN A 53 4.54 8.72 -10.80
CA ASN A 53 3.20 8.85 -11.38
C ASN A 53 2.48 10.09 -10.84
N PRO A 54 2.48 11.21 -11.59
CA PRO A 54 1.75 12.41 -11.20
C PRO A 54 0.28 12.43 -11.64
N ALA A 55 -0.25 11.34 -12.21
CA ALA A 55 -1.57 11.31 -12.84
C ALA A 55 -2.71 11.62 -11.86
N HIS A 56 -2.54 11.33 -10.58
CA HIS A 56 -3.48 11.66 -9.51
C HIS A 56 -2.79 12.65 -8.56
N GLY A 57 -2.87 13.94 -8.89
CA GLY A 57 -2.09 14.99 -8.22
C GLY A 57 -2.35 15.16 -6.73
N ASP A 58 -3.50 14.69 -6.24
CA ASP A 58 -3.87 14.70 -4.83
C ASP A 58 -3.52 13.40 -4.08
N TRP A 59 -3.04 12.38 -4.79
CA TRP A 59 -2.61 11.13 -4.18
C TRP A 59 -1.20 11.27 -3.62
N LEU A 60 -1.02 10.78 -2.38
CA LEU A 60 0.26 10.79 -1.68
C LEU A 60 0.86 9.39 -1.63
N ARG A 61 2.19 9.34 -1.68
CA ARG A 61 2.96 8.12 -1.46
C ARG A 61 2.89 7.71 0.01
N GLY A 62 2.93 6.42 0.27
CA GLY A 62 2.95 5.89 1.63
C GLY A 62 2.30 4.52 1.71
N ILE A 63 1.97 4.12 2.93
CA ILE A 63 1.32 2.84 3.18
C ILE A 63 -0.11 3.11 3.65
N ARG A 64 -1.09 2.57 2.91
CA ARG A 64 -2.50 2.63 3.29
C ARG A 64 -2.88 1.32 3.94
N ILE A 65 -3.65 1.43 5.02
CA ILE A 65 -4.05 0.29 5.85
C ILE A 65 -5.56 0.34 6.01
N GLY A 66 -6.24 -0.77 5.75
CA GLY A 66 -7.69 -0.81 5.84
C GLY A 66 -8.25 -2.21 5.82
N SER A 67 -9.55 -2.31 5.61
CA SER A 67 -10.27 -3.57 5.64
C SER A 67 -10.23 -4.28 4.29
N ALA A 68 -9.77 -5.53 4.29
CA ALA A 68 -9.87 -6.39 3.11
C ALA A 68 -11.31 -6.87 2.88
N ILE A 69 -12.22 -6.65 3.83
CA ILE A 69 -13.63 -7.02 3.71
C ILE A 69 -14.43 -5.89 3.08
N THR A 70 -14.31 -4.68 3.62
CA THR A 70 -15.14 -3.54 3.21
C THR A 70 -14.46 -2.60 2.22
N GLY A 71 -13.12 -2.61 2.15
CA GLY A 71 -12.35 -1.67 1.35
C GLY A 71 -12.16 -0.31 2.01
N GLU A 72 -12.60 -0.12 3.24
CA GLU A 72 -12.40 1.13 3.96
C GLU A 72 -10.94 1.31 4.34
N VAL A 73 -10.35 2.45 3.95
CA VAL A 73 -9.00 2.84 4.36
C VAL A 73 -9.10 3.54 5.70
N GLU A 74 -8.43 2.99 6.71
CA GLU A 74 -8.54 3.47 8.09
C GLU A 74 -7.30 4.27 8.53
N PHE A 75 -6.12 3.93 8.01
CA PHE A 75 -4.86 4.56 8.41
C PHE A 75 -3.97 4.80 7.20
N PHE A 76 -3.10 5.80 7.31
CA PHE A 76 -2.12 6.13 6.30
C PHE A 76 -0.79 6.50 6.93
N ILE A 77 0.29 5.86 6.47
CA ILE A 77 1.66 6.22 6.85
C ILE A 77 2.26 6.95 5.65
N PRO A 78 2.43 8.28 5.72
CA PRO A 78 2.94 9.03 4.58
C PRO A 78 4.44 8.83 4.38
N ASP A 79 4.92 9.15 3.17
CA ASP A 79 6.34 9.29 2.91
C ASP A 79 6.87 10.46 3.76
N PRO A 80 7.91 10.25 4.60
CA PRO A 80 8.46 11.33 5.40
C PRO A 80 9.20 12.39 4.59
N ASP A 81 9.56 12.10 3.34
CA ASP A 81 10.23 13.04 2.44
C ASP A 81 9.33 13.42 1.27
N PRO A 82 8.58 14.54 1.36
CA PRO A 82 7.68 14.95 0.30
C PRO A 82 8.42 15.39 -0.98
N ASP A 83 9.70 15.71 -0.87
CA ASP A 83 10.51 16.18 -1.99
C ASP A 83 11.26 15.07 -2.70
N CYS A 84 11.12 13.84 -2.24
CA CYS A 84 11.75 12.69 -2.87
C CYS A 84 11.33 12.55 -4.34
N ARG A 85 12.31 12.28 -5.20
CA ARG A 85 12.10 12.05 -6.63
C ARG A 85 12.35 10.58 -6.95
N GLY A 86 11.57 10.04 -7.87
CA GLY A 86 11.67 8.65 -8.26
C GLY A 86 10.80 7.75 -7.40
N THR A 87 11.22 6.50 -7.27
CA THR A 87 10.54 5.51 -6.43
C THR A 87 10.95 5.71 -4.98
N CYS A 88 10.03 6.17 -4.18
CA CYS A 88 10.29 6.57 -2.80
C CYS A 88 9.40 5.78 -1.84
N THR A 89 9.83 5.68 -0.56
CA THR A 89 9.12 4.91 0.46
C THR A 89 8.91 3.43 0.07
N ALA A 90 7.97 2.74 0.69
CA ALA A 90 7.85 1.29 0.58
C ALA A 90 7.30 0.83 -0.78
N GLU A 91 7.95 -0.16 -1.39
CA GLU A 91 7.41 -0.93 -2.50
C GLU A 91 6.78 -2.25 -2.03
N GLY A 92 7.38 -2.89 -1.04
CA GLY A 92 6.83 -4.07 -0.40
C GLY A 92 6.38 -3.75 1.01
N VAL A 93 5.39 -4.49 1.50
CA VAL A 93 4.86 -4.29 2.84
C VAL A 93 4.45 -5.62 3.46
N VAL A 94 4.67 -5.74 4.76
CA VAL A 94 4.22 -6.87 5.56
C VAL A 94 3.99 -6.38 7.00
N ALA A 95 3.13 -7.05 7.74
CA ALA A 95 2.93 -6.78 9.16
C ALA A 95 3.17 -8.06 9.96
N ASP A 96 3.72 -7.91 11.18
CA ASP A 96 3.91 -9.03 12.07
C ASP A 96 2.70 -9.21 13.02
N LYS A 97 2.74 -10.25 13.84
CA LYS A 97 1.66 -10.54 14.79
C LYS A 97 1.53 -9.52 15.92
N HIS A 98 2.52 -8.66 16.10
CA HIS A 98 2.53 -7.61 17.13
C HIS A 98 2.04 -6.26 16.59
N GLY A 99 1.67 -6.19 15.30
CA GLY A 99 1.21 -4.97 14.66
C GLY A 99 2.32 -4.06 14.16
N ASN A 100 3.57 -4.53 14.16
CA ASN A 100 4.65 -3.81 13.50
C ASN A 100 4.51 -3.96 12.00
N ILE A 101 4.73 -2.87 11.27
CA ILE A 101 4.64 -2.83 9.82
C ILE A 101 6.04 -2.64 9.25
N PHE A 102 6.40 -3.44 8.27
CA PHE A 102 7.70 -3.38 7.61
C PHE A 102 7.52 -2.96 6.18
N GLY A 103 8.18 -1.88 5.77
CA GLY A 103 8.20 -1.38 4.41
C GLY A 103 9.55 -1.61 3.77
N ALA A 104 9.57 -2.28 2.62
CA ALA A 104 10.80 -2.54 1.87
C ALA A 104 10.96 -1.48 0.78
N GLU A 105 12.08 -0.75 0.81
CA GLU A 105 12.37 0.37 -0.10
C GLU A 105 13.47 -0.02 -1.07
N VAL A 106 13.34 0.38 -2.34
CA VAL A 106 14.31 0.02 -3.37
C VAL A 106 15.37 1.08 -3.62
N GLY A 107 15.04 2.34 -3.64
CA GLY A 107 16.02 3.38 -3.89
C GLY A 107 15.48 4.78 -3.65
N PRO A 108 16.35 5.79 -3.67
CA PRO A 108 17.81 5.74 -3.83
C PRO A 108 18.56 5.20 -2.62
N VAL A 109 17.96 5.21 -1.42
CA VAL A 109 18.61 4.75 -0.19
C VAL A 109 18.46 3.24 -0.02
N GLY A 110 17.26 2.72 -0.23
CA GLY A 110 16.98 1.30 -0.06
C GLY A 110 16.83 0.88 1.41
N GLY A 111 16.52 -0.41 1.61
CA GLY A 111 16.45 -0.99 2.93
C GLY A 111 15.04 -1.30 3.41
N VAL A 112 14.92 -1.61 4.71
CA VAL A 112 13.67 -1.96 5.35
C VAL A 112 13.44 -1.01 6.52
N LYS A 113 12.26 -0.40 6.55
CA LYS A 113 11.83 0.43 7.69
C LYS A 113 10.76 -0.31 8.48
N ARG A 114 10.87 -0.23 9.80
CA ARG A 114 9.86 -0.73 10.71
C ARG A 114 9.06 0.44 11.27
N TYR A 115 7.74 0.32 11.16
CA TYR A 115 6.80 1.28 11.73
C TYR A 115 6.11 0.62 12.90
N THR A 116 6.21 1.23 14.09
CA THR A 116 5.56 0.75 15.30
C THR A 116 4.39 1.65 15.65
N ARG A 117 3.37 1.07 16.26
CA ARG A 117 2.24 1.85 16.75
C ARG A 117 2.69 2.73 17.89
N GLY A 118 2.37 4.02 17.82
CA GLY A 118 2.63 4.94 18.91
C GLY A 118 1.84 4.58 20.16
N VAL A 119 2.45 4.84 21.31
CA VAL A 119 1.79 4.64 22.61
C VAL A 119 1.32 5.99 23.11
N ASN A 120 0.01 6.14 23.23
CA ASN A 120 -0.62 7.35 23.77
C ASN A 120 -1.28 7.06 25.10
#